data_c20d09b6d9c188bdac0aacd7016b27a0
#
_entry.id   c20d09b6d9c188bdac0aacd7016b27a0
#
_cell.length_a   1.000
_cell.length_b   1.000
_cell.length_c   1.000
_cell.angle_alpha   90.00
_cell.angle_beta   90.00
_cell.angle_gamma   90.00
#
_symmetry.space_group_name_H-M   'P 1'
#
loop_
_entity.id
_entity.type
_entity.pdbx_description
1 polymer ?
#
loop_
_entity_poly.entity_id
_entity_poly.type
_entity_poly.pdbx_seq_one_letter_code
_entity_poly.pdbx_strand_id
1 'polypeptide(L)'
;VVAPTLSPDGEHLAWITWDHPGMPWDNASLHVGDLGPDGTIIEQVLVDGGDGHSVSEPRWTEECELVHGSNASGFWNLYRTEGFPVRGTNRPGWPENLRTRPLHPAEATFTNPAWQLGPHSFDVLDAEHIITSWARDAVSHLGTIKLANGELEEWNVGWQPIGNVASSAGRVVMLASNEMTMPSIVEVKNGTVQVLRGSGEFEPEGLGVSFPEPVSWPTSDGATA
;
A
#
# COMPACT_ATOMS: atom_id res chain seq x y z
N VAL A 1 -7.48 -15.48 -7.62
CA VAL A 1 -8.15 -14.22 -7.25
C VAL A 1 -7.83 -13.92 -5.81
N VAL A 2 -7.35 -12.71 -5.52
CA VAL A 2 -7.02 -12.24 -4.16
C VAL A 2 -7.40 -10.75 -3.98
N ALA A 3 -7.32 -10.28 -2.72
CA ALA A 3 -7.51 -8.89 -2.32
C ALA A 3 -8.80 -8.25 -2.87
N PRO A 4 -9.98 -8.91 -2.77
CA PRO A 4 -11.22 -8.27 -3.16
C PRO A 4 -11.51 -7.08 -2.22
N THR A 5 -11.87 -5.93 -2.79
CA THR A 5 -12.26 -4.74 -2.05
C THR A 5 -13.43 -4.04 -2.72
N LEU A 6 -14.44 -3.70 -1.92
CA LEU A 6 -15.65 -3.04 -2.38
C LEU A 6 -15.48 -1.53 -2.26
N SER A 7 -15.95 -0.77 -3.27
CA SER A 7 -15.99 0.69 -3.21
C SER A 7 -16.93 1.17 -2.10
N PRO A 8 -16.72 2.37 -1.52
CA PRO A 8 -17.54 2.89 -0.44
C PRO A 8 -19.03 3.02 -0.77
N ASP A 9 -19.37 3.26 -2.03
CA ASP A 9 -20.75 3.32 -2.52
C ASP A 9 -21.37 1.94 -2.78
N GLY A 10 -20.55 0.87 -2.73
CA GLY A 10 -20.97 -0.51 -2.99
C GLY A 10 -21.24 -0.84 -4.46
N GLU A 11 -20.82 0.00 -5.40
CA GLU A 11 -21.12 -0.15 -6.83
C GLU A 11 -19.99 -0.85 -7.60
N HIS A 12 -18.77 -0.86 -7.06
CA HIS A 12 -17.61 -1.45 -7.72
C HIS A 12 -16.87 -2.43 -6.82
N LEU A 13 -16.40 -3.52 -7.42
CA LEU A 13 -15.52 -4.49 -6.77
C LEU A 13 -14.17 -4.48 -7.48
N ALA A 14 -13.08 -4.23 -6.74
CA ALA A 14 -11.72 -4.42 -7.23
C ALA A 14 -11.16 -5.76 -6.76
N TRP A 15 -10.33 -6.42 -7.58
CA TRP A 15 -9.62 -7.65 -7.21
C TRP A 15 -8.37 -7.85 -8.07
N ILE A 16 -7.49 -8.72 -7.60
CA ILE A 16 -6.25 -9.08 -8.30
C ILE A 16 -6.31 -10.52 -8.78
N THR A 17 -5.79 -10.77 -9.98
CA THR A 17 -5.59 -12.09 -10.57
C THR A 17 -4.17 -12.27 -11.06
N TRP A 18 -3.73 -13.50 -11.18
CA TRP A 18 -2.56 -13.92 -11.95
C TRP A 18 -2.79 -15.35 -12.43
N ASP A 19 -2.11 -15.74 -13.50
CA ASP A 19 -2.24 -17.04 -14.11
C ASP A 19 -0.95 -17.86 -13.95
N HIS A 20 -1.12 -19.14 -13.58
CA HIS A 20 -0.01 -20.09 -13.55
C HIS A 20 0.56 -20.31 -14.97
N PRO A 21 1.91 -20.39 -15.18
CA PRO A 21 2.97 -20.54 -14.15
C PRO A 21 3.49 -19.23 -13.56
N GLY A 22 2.95 -18.06 -13.92
CA GLY A 22 3.30 -16.78 -13.35
C GLY A 22 2.99 -16.73 -11.86
N MET A 23 3.77 -15.94 -11.13
CA MET A 23 3.57 -15.68 -9.72
C MET A 23 3.03 -14.26 -9.52
N PRO A 24 2.45 -13.93 -8.36
CA PRO A 24 1.88 -12.62 -8.14
C PRO A 24 2.87 -11.45 -8.20
N TRP A 25 4.15 -11.71 -8.26
CA TRP A 25 5.21 -10.71 -8.46
C TRP A 25 5.67 -10.59 -9.92
N ASP A 26 5.20 -11.46 -10.81
CA ASP A 26 5.60 -11.46 -12.22
C ASP A 26 4.62 -10.64 -13.08
N ASN A 27 3.32 -10.91 -12.95
CA ASN A 27 2.30 -10.37 -13.87
C ASN A 27 0.89 -10.33 -13.27
N ALA A 28 0.75 -10.00 -11.98
CA ALA A 28 -0.57 -9.81 -11.39
C ALA A 28 -1.32 -8.65 -12.04
N SER A 29 -2.61 -8.83 -12.26
CA SER A 29 -3.51 -7.90 -12.92
C SER A 29 -4.59 -7.41 -11.96
N LEU A 30 -4.83 -6.10 -11.93
CA LEU A 30 -5.89 -5.45 -11.17
C LEU A 30 -7.12 -5.24 -12.04
N HIS A 31 -8.22 -5.81 -11.61
CA HIS A 31 -9.52 -5.67 -12.26
C HIS A 31 -10.49 -4.90 -11.38
N VAL A 32 -11.41 -4.19 -12.00
CA VAL A 32 -12.58 -3.63 -11.35
C VAL A 32 -13.83 -4.05 -12.11
N GLY A 33 -14.84 -4.49 -11.38
CA GLY A 33 -16.15 -4.87 -11.89
C GLY A 33 -17.24 -3.93 -11.40
N ASP A 34 -18.17 -3.56 -12.28
CA ASP A 34 -19.41 -2.88 -11.94
C ASP A 34 -20.42 -3.89 -11.39
N LEU A 35 -21.03 -3.59 -10.25
CA LEU A 35 -21.94 -4.48 -9.55
C LEU A 35 -23.39 -4.14 -9.89
N GLY A 36 -24.13 -5.16 -10.34
CA GLY A 36 -25.57 -5.09 -10.49
C GLY A 36 -26.31 -5.04 -9.14
N PRO A 37 -27.62 -4.72 -9.17
CA PRO A 37 -28.44 -4.68 -7.97
C PRO A 37 -28.55 -6.02 -7.22
N ASP A 38 -28.26 -7.11 -7.91
CA ASP A 38 -28.25 -8.49 -7.37
C ASP A 38 -26.86 -8.93 -6.91
N GLY A 39 -25.85 -8.05 -6.99
CA GLY A 39 -24.46 -8.31 -6.62
C GLY A 39 -23.65 -9.07 -7.70
N THR A 40 -24.20 -9.26 -8.89
CA THR A 40 -23.45 -9.84 -10.02
C THR A 40 -22.56 -8.79 -10.68
N ILE A 41 -21.42 -9.22 -11.22
CA ILE A 41 -20.56 -8.36 -12.04
C ILE A 41 -21.21 -8.21 -13.42
N ILE A 42 -21.61 -6.98 -13.76
CA ILE A 42 -22.25 -6.65 -15.05
C ILE A 42 -21.18 -6.45 -16.12
N GLU A 43 -20.15 -5.71 -15.78
CA GLU A 43 -19.03 -5.36 -16.64
C GLU A 43 -17.74 -5.34 -15.83
N GLN A 44 -16.61 -5.62 -16.46
CA GLN A 44 -15.30 -5.56 -15.81
C GLN A 44 -14.25 -4.95 -16.72
N VAL A 45 -13.24 -4.33 -16.12
CA VAL A 45 -12.12 -3.72 -16.81
C VAL A 45 -10.80 -4.10 -16.14
N LEU A 46 -9.76 -4.27 -16.95
CA LEU A 46 -8.37 -4.29 -16.48
C LEU A 46 -7.93 -2.86 -16.21
N VAL A 47 -7.52 -2.58 -14.98
CA VAL A 47 -7.09 -1.24 -14.53
C VAL A 47 -5.58 -1.07 -14.68
N ASP A 48 -4.81 -2.06 -14.24
CA ASP A 48 -3.36 -2.04 -14.26
C ASP A 48 -2.78 -3.45 -14.13
N GLY A 49 -1.49 -3.64 -14.46
CA GLY A 49 -0.80 -4.93 -14.35
C GLY A 49 -0.88 -5.78 -15.61
N GLY A 50 -0.30 -6.98 -15.55
CA GLY A 50 -0.31 -7.98 -16.59
C GLY A 50 0.92 -7.96 -17.50
N ASP A 51 1.12 -6.95 -18.30
CA ASP A 51 2.17 -6.91 -19.33
C ASP A 51 3.56 -6.57 -18.78
N GLY A 52 4.18 -7.52 -18.06
CA GLY A 52 5.56 -7.39 -17.58
C GLY A 52 5.73 -6.56 -16.33
N HIS A 53 4.64 -6.19 -15.67
CA HIS A 53 4.63 -5.60 -14.36
C HIS A 53 3.49 -6.16 -13.51
N SER A 54 3.53 -5.92 -12.21
CA SER A 54 2.64 -6.53 -11.25
C SER A 54 2.02 -5.48 -10.32
N VAL A 55 0.88 -5.83 -9.73
CA VAL A 55 0.08 -4.95 -8.87
C VAL A 55 -0.24 -5.61 -7.55
N SER A 56 -0.51 -4.80 -6.52
CA SER A 56 -0.85 -5.27 -5.17
C SER A 56 -1.74 -4.30 -4.42
N GLU A 57 -2.35 -4.75 -3.35
CA GLU A 57 -3.02 -3.96 -2.31
C GLU A 57 -4.00 -2.90 -2.82
N PRO A 58 -5.04 -3.24 -3.61
CA PRO A 58 -6.04 -2.26 -4.03
C PRO A 58 -6.85 -1.75 -2.83
N ARG A 59 -7.06 -0.42 -2.75
CA ARG A 59 -7.88 0.24 -1.75
C ARG A 59 -8.65 1.40 -2.34
N TRP A 60 -9.92 1.49 -1.98
CA TRP A 60 -10.77 2.60 -2.38
C TRP A 60 -10.63 3.78 -1.41
N THR A 61 -10.56 4.99 -1.95
CA THR A 61 -10.74 6.23 -1.20
C THR A 61 -12.23 6.51 -0.97
N GLU A 62 -12.54 7.43 -0.05
CA GLU A 62 -13.93 7.86 0.20
C GLU A 62 -14.60 8.44 -1.04
N GLU A 63 -13.82 9.03 -1.96
CA GLU A 63 -14.27 9.59 -3.24
C GLU A 63 -14.42 8.55 -4.37
N CYS A 64 -14.39 7.26 -4.03
CA CYS A 64 -14.45 6.15 -4.99
C CYS A 64 -13.32 6.18 -6.03
N GLU A 65 -12.13 6.56 -5.64
CA GLU A 65 -10.91 6.39 -6.42
C GLU A 65 -10.12 5.20 -5.90
N LEU A 66 -9.37 4.55 -6.76
CA LEU A 66 -8.63 3.34 -6.39
C LEU A 66 -7.14 3.64 -6.27
N VAL A 67 -6.58 3.37 -5.09
CA VAL A 67 -5.12 3.38 -4.87
C VAL A 67 -4.62 1.95 -4.81
N HIS A 68 -3.49 1.68 -5.45
CA HIS A 68 -2.88 0.35 -5.47
C HIS A 68 -1.36 0.43 -5.62
N GLY A 69 -0.67 -0.63 -5.25
CA GLY A 69 0.75 -0.80 -5.54
C GLY A 69 0.98 -1.30 -6.96
N SER A 70 2.00 -0.78 -7.64
CA SER A 70 2.45 -1.27 -8.94
C SER A 70 3.96 -1.14 -9.08
N ASN A 71 4.61 -2.12 -9.71
CA ASN A 71 6.05 -2.08 -9.97
C ASN A 71 6.38 -1.62 -11.40
N ALA A 72 5.45 -1.00 -12.11
CA ALA A 72 5.63 -0.51 -13.48
C ALA A 72 6.80 0.48 -13.64
N SER A 73 7.19 1.19 -12.59
CA SER A 73 8.33 2.11 -12.56
C SER A 73 9.67 1.46 -12.22
N GLY A 74 9.72 0.14 -12.00
CA GLY A 74 10.89 -0.59 -11.48
C GLY A 74 10.94 -0.69 -9.96
N PHE A 75 10.16 0.11 -9.25
CA PHE A 75 9.95 0.06 -7.81
C PHE A 75 8.47 -0.12 -7.51
N TRP A 76 8.12 -0.76 -6.39
CA TRP A 76 6.74 -0.89 -5.92
C TRP A 76 6.22 0.43 -5.39
N ASN A 77 5.72 1.28 -6.29
CA ASN A 77 5.18 2.59 -5.98
C ASN A 77 3.64 2.55 -5.86
N LEU A 78 3.07 3.60 -5.27
CA LEU A 78 1.62 3.77 -5.19
C LEU A 78 1.11 4.49 -6.43
N TYR A 79 0.04 3.97 -7.00
CA TYR A 79 -0.68 4.51 -8.15
C TYR A 79 -2.12 4.81 -7.75
N ARG A 80 -2.70 5.83 -8.37
CA ARG A 80 -4.10 6.23 -8.19
C ARG A 80 -4.82 6.13 -9.52
N THR A 81 -5.99 5.50 -9.49
CA THR A 81 -6.91 5.42 -10.62
C THR A 81 -8.19 6.18 -10.28
N GLU A 82 -8.54 7.11 -11.14
CA GLU A 82 -9.75 7.93 -11.06
C GLU A 82 -10.61 7.75 -12.31
N GLY A 83 -11.86 8.25 -12.28
CA GLY A 83 -12.76 8.21 -13.42
C GLY A 83 -13.77 7.07 -13.40
N PHE A 84 -13.92 6.37 -12.28
CA PHE A 84 -14.98 5.37 -12.11
C PHE A 84 -16.37 6.01 -12.22
N PRO A 85 -17.34 5.35 -12.87
CA PRO A 85 -18.70 5.85 -12.93
C PRO A 85 -19.29 5.92 -11.52
N VAL A 86 -20.12 6.92 -11.27
CA VAL A 86 -20.92 7.03 -10.05
C VAL A 86 -22.37 6.95 -10.45
N ARG A 87 -23.12 6.00 -9.91
CA ARG A 87 -24.52 5.76 -10.22
C ARG A 87 -25.36 7.02 -10.01
N GLY A 88 -26.26 7.29 -10.96
CA GLY A 88 -27.08 8.51 -10.94
C GLY A 88 -26.38 9.79 -11.43
N THR A 89 -25.16 9.70 -11.89
CA THR A 89 -24.46 10.80 -12.54
C THR A 89 -24.37 10.57 -14.06
N ASN A 90 -24.34 11.66 -14.86
CA ASN A 90 -24.05 11.58 -16.29
C ASN A 90 -22.54 11.45 -16.58
N ARG A 91 -21.78 10.78 -15.73
CA ARG A 91 -20.37 10.50 -16.05
C ARG A 91 -20.34 9.53 -17.22
N PRO A 92 -19.57 9.84 -18.28
CA PRO A 92 -19.44 8.93 -19.42
C PRO A 92 -18.92 7.57 -18.94
N GLY A 93 -19.45 6.53 -19.56
CA GLY A 93 -19.20 5.16 -19.21
C GLY A 93 -17.73 4.76 -19.20
N TRP A 94 -17.45 3.73 -18.51
CA TRP A 94 -16.17 3.09 -18.53
C TRP A 94 -15.96 2.18 -19.77
N PRO A 95 -14.70 1.82 -20.12
CA PRO A 95 -13.44 2.14 -19.37
C PRO A 95 -12.74 3.44 -19.83
N GLU A 96 -13.30 4.20 -20.76
CA GLU A 96 -12.63 5.27 -21.52
C GLU A 96 -12.13 6.43 -20.66
N ASN A 97 -12.73 6.62 -19.48
CA ASN A 97 -12.41 7.73 -18.58
C ASN A 97 -11.45 7.37 -17.45
N LEU A 98 -11.09 6.09 -17.30
CA LEU A 98 -10.14 5.69 -16.27
C LEU A 98 -8.77 6.32 -16.56
N ARG A 99 -8.17 6.87 -15.52
CA ARG A 99 -6.83 7.45 -15.55
C ARG A 99 -6.02 6.94 -14.38
N THR A 100 -5.08 6.06 -14.68
CA THR A 100 -4.11 5.55 -13.70
C THR A 100 -2.84 6.38 -13.80
N ARG A 101 -2.34 6.85 -12.66
CA ARG A 101 -1.11 7.64 -12.58
C ARG A 101 -0.34 7.33 -11.31
N PRO A 102 1.00 7.43 -11.31
CA PRO A 102 1.77 7.33 -10.09
C PRO A 102 1.35 8.45 -9.12
N LEU A 103 1.15 8.08 -7.85
CA LEU A 103 0.79 9.03 -6.81
C LEU A 103 2.02 9.74 -6.25
N HIS A 104 3.08 8.96 -5.92
CA HIS A 104 4.38 9.48 -5.46
C HIS A 104 5.51 8.63 -6.05
N PRO A 105 6.05 9.00 -7.25
CA PRO A 105 7.16 8.27 -7.86
C PRO A 105 8.43 8.41 -7.03
N ALA A 106 9.02 7.28 -6.62
CA ALA A 106 10.25 7.27 -5.82
C ALA A 106 11.05 5.99 -6.06
N GLU A 107 12.35 6.07 -5.86
CA GLU A 107 13.25 4.90 -5.73
C GLU A 107 13.09 4.30 -4.33
N ALA A 108 11.90 3.75 -4.07
CA ALA A 108 11.48 3.20 -2.79
C ALA A 108 10.37 2.17 -2.99
N THR A 109 10.23 1.25 -2.05
CA THR A 109 9.24 0.19 -2.07
C THR A 109 8.11 0.50 -1.08
N PHE A 110 6.93 0.86 -1.58
CA PHE A 110 5.74 1.21 -0.78
C PHE A 110 4.83 0.01 -0.52
N THR A 111 4.81 -0.97 -1.41
CA THR A 111 4.00 -2.19 -1.26
C THR A 111 4.82 -3.42 -1.59
N ASN A 112 4.29 -4.58 -1.25
CA ASN A 112 4.90 -5.85 -1.58
C ASN A 112 3.99 -6.64 -2.53
N PRO A 113 4.56 -7.55 -3.34
CA PRO A 113 3.75 -8.45 -4.16
C PRO A 113 2.83 -9.33 -3.32
N ALA A 114 1.71 -9.75 -3.88
CA ALA A 114 0.64 -10.49 -3.19
C ALA A 114 0.99 -11.97 -2.93
N TRP A 115 2.19 -12.27 -2.44
CA TRP A 115 2.63 -13.61 -2.06
C TRP A 115 2.19 -14.03 -0.63
N GLN A 116 1.78 -13.07 0.17
CA GLN A 116 1.06 -13.28 1.42
C GLN A 116 -0.33 -12.65 1.30
N LEU A 117 -1.33 -13.29 1.90
CA LEU A 117 -2.69 -12.75 1.89
C LEU A 117 -2.85 -11.69 2.99
N GLY A 118 -3.49 -10.59 2.63
CA GLY A 118 -3.82 -9.51 3.56
C GLY A 118 -2.68 -8.56 3.93
N PRO A 119 -1.70 -8.26 3.03
CA PRO A 119 -0.74 -7.20 3.30
C PRO A 119 -1.46 -5.85 3.41
N HIS A 120 -0.94 -4.98 4.27
CA HIS A 120 -1.45 -3.63 4.51
C HIS A 120 -0.27 -2.67 4.65
N SER A 121 0.35 -2.28 3.54
CA SER A 121 1.48 -1.34 3.55
C SER A 121 1.00 0.11 3.65
N PHE A 122 -0.26 0.35 3.28
CA PHE A 122 -0.89 1.66 3.34
C PHE A 122 -2.40 1.54 3.64
N ASP A 123 -3.01 2.65 4.04
CA ASP A 123 -4.45 2.76 4.22
C ASP A 123 -4.94 4.20 3.94
N VAL A 124 -6.23 4.39 3.73
CA VAL A 124 -6.84 5.72 3.60
C VAL A 124 -6.96 6.33 4.99
N LEU A 125 -6.27 7.43 5.23
CA LEU A 125 -6.28 8.11 6.53
C LEU A 125 -7.50 9.03 6.68
N ASP A 126 -7.76 9.80 5.64
CA ASP A 126 -8.88 10.73 5.51
C ASP A 126 -9.15 11.06 4.03
N ALA A 127 -10.05 12.00 3.74
CA ALA A 127 -10.40 12.39 2.37
C ALA A 127 -9.24 13.00 1.57
N GLU A 128 -8.18 13.46 2.22
CA GLU A 128 -7.04 14.13 1.57
C GLU A 128 -5.76 13.30 1.60
N HIS A 129 -5.64 12.31 2.50
CA HIS A 129 -4.38 11.63 2.77
C HIS A 129 -4.52 10.12 2.84
N ILE A 130 -3.48 9.45 2.41
CA ILE A 130 -3.20 8.06 2.77
C ILE A 130 -2.05 8.03 3.78
N ILE A 131 -2.13 7.12 4.74
CA ILE A 131 -1.00 6.72 5.59
C ILE A 131 -0.29 5.56 4.91
N THR A 132 1.03 5.58 4.84
CA THR A 132 1.81 4.54 4.16
C THR A 132 3.11 4.27 4.89
N SER A 133 3.58 3.03 4.81
CA SER A 133 4.96 2.67 5.08
C SER A 133 5.72 2.46 3.78
N TRP A 134 7.02 2.68 3.79
CA TRP A 134 7.89 2.34 2.66
C TRP A 134 9.27 1.95 3.14
N ALA A 135 9.98 1.19 2.31
CA ALA A 135 11.38 0.87 2.51
C ALA A 135 12.24 1.62 1.50
N ARG A 136 13.31 2.23 1.98
CA ARG A 136 14.38 2.84 1.19
C ARG A 136 15.71 2.63 1.92
N ASP A 137 16.75 2.25 1.18
CA ASP A 137 18.08 1.98 1.74
C ASP A 137 18.07 1.03 2.93
N ALA A 138 17.24 -0.05 2.83
CA ALA A 138 17.01 -1.05 3.87
C ALA A 138 16.40 -0.52 5.19
N VAL A 139 15.91 0.71 5.20
CA VAL A 139 15.21 1.32 6.34
C VAL A 139 13.72 1.46 6.05
N SER A 140 12.90 1.11 7.03
CA SER A 140 11.44 1.29 6.95
C SER A 140 11.03 2.64 7.51
N HIS A 141 10.14 3.31 6.80
CA HIS A 141 9.63 4.65 7.10
C HIS A 141 8.11 4.62 7.22
N LEU A 142 7.53 5.60 7.90
CA LEU A 142 6.10 5.85 8.00
C LEU A 142 5.81 7.31 7.61
N GLY A 143 4.70 7.55 6.95
CA GLY A 143 4.29 8.92 6.64
C GLY A 143 2.98 8.98 5.87
N THR A 144 2.58 10.18 5.51
CA THR A 144 1.37 10.44 4.71
C THR A 144 1.71 10.90 3.31
N ILE A 145 0.89 10.50 2.34
CA ILE A 145 0.90 11.06 0.99
C ILE A 145 -0.41 11.79 0.76
N LYS A 146 -0.31 13.04 0.32
CA LYS A 146 -1.46 13.85 -0.05
C LYS A 146 -2.02 13.42 -1.41
N LEU A 147 -3.29 13.03 -1.44
CA LEU A 147 -3.95 12.53 -2.65
C LEU A 147 -3.95 13.55 -3.80
N ALA A 148 -4.08 14.83 -3.49
CA ALA A 148 -4.22 15.88 -4.50
C ALA A 148 -2.96 16.08 -5.36
N ASN A 149 -1.76 15.98 -4.78
CA ASN A 149 -0.49 16.33 -5.44
C ASN A 149 0.66 15.34 -5.24
N GLY A 150 0.43 14.25 -4.46
CA GLY A 150 1.46 13.25 -4.19
C GLY A 150 2.56 13.69 -3.23
N GLU A 151 2.37 14.79 -2.48
CA GLU A 151 3.32 15.25 -1.49
C GLU A 151 3.44 14.25 -0.35
N LEU A 152 4.67 13.80 -0.08
CA LEU A 152 5.00 12.87 0.99
C LEU A 152 5.48 13.64 2.22
N GLU A 153 4.86 13.39 3.36
CA GLU A 153 5.30 13.88 4.68
C GLU A 153 5.72 12.69 5.54
N GLU A 154 7.01 12.60 5.87
CA GLU A 154 7.55 11.54 6.70
C GLU A 154 7.30 11.81 8.18
N TRP A 155 6.85 10.76 8.90
CA TRP A 155 6.63 10.79 10.34
C TRP A 155 7.76 10.12 11.09
N ASN A 156 8.66 10.90 11.69
CA ASN A 156 9.71 10.36 12.52
C ASN A 156 9.17 10.08 13.93
N VAL A 157 8.70 8.84 14.14
CA VAL A 157 8.07 8.42 15.40
C VAL A 157 8.99 7.54 16.26
N GLY A 158 10.23 7.29 15.82
CA GLY A 158 11.19 6.44 16.55
C GLY A 158 10.83 4.94 16.56
N TRP A 159 9.88 4.53 15.70
CA TRP A 159 9.47 3.15 15.48
C TRP A 159 9.42 2.87 13.98
N GLN A 160 9.93 1.72 13.58
CA GLN A 160 9.94 1.31 12.19
C GLN A 160 8.77 0.37 11.90
N PRO A 161 7.93 0.66 10.90
CA PRO A 161 6.91 -0.28 10.45
C PRO A 161 7.56 -1.56 9.94
N ILE A 162 7.09 -2.70 10.41
CA ILE A 162 7.52 -4.04 9.95
C ILE A 162 6.38 -4.79 9.27
N GLY A 163 5.21 -4.20 9.19
CA GLY A 163 4.04 -4.71 8.50
C GLY A 163 2.75 -4.02 8.93
N ASN A 164 1.72 -4.21 8.16
CA ASN A 164 0.33 -3.87 8.44
C ASN A 164 0.10 -2.50 9.08
N VAL A 165 0.04 -1.48 8.23
CA VAL A 165 -0.44 -0.15 8.61
C VAL A 165 -1.95 -0.09 8.36
N ALA A 166 -2.73 0.26 9.36
CA ALA A 166 -4.18 0.41 9.26
C ALA A 166 -4.64 1.72 9.88
N SER A 167 -5.69 2.28 9.32
CA SER A 167 -6.26 3.55 9.74
C SER A 167 -7.77 3.44 9.92
N SER A 168 -8.31 4.08 10.95
CA SER A 168 -9.74 4.24 11.14
C SER A 168 -10.03 5.40 12.08
N ALA A 169 -10.96 6.28 11.69
CA ALA A 169 -11.39 7.43 12.49
C ALA A 169 -10.21 8.30 12.98
N GLY A 170 -9.22 8.55 12.11
CA GLY A 170 -8.03 9.35 12.41
C GLY A 170 -7.01 8.67 13.34
N ARG A 171 -7.17 7.39 13.63
CA ARG A 171 -6.20 6.58 14.38
C ARG A 171 -5.37 5.77 13.40
N VAL A 172 -4.07 5.69 13.64
CA VAL A 172 -3.14 4.85 12.86
C VAL A 172 -2.60 3.77 13.78
N VAL A 173 -2.74 2.52 13.37
CA VAL A 173 -2.22 1.35 14.08
C VAL A 173 -1.31 0.59 13.13
N MET A 174 -0.18 0.12 13.63
CA MET A 174 0.76 -0.67 12.83
C MET A 174 1.46 -1.74 13.65
N LEU A 175 1.99 -2.73 12.97
CA LEU A 175 3.00 -3.61 13.53
C LEU A 175 4.37 -2.94 13.35
N ALA A 176 5.07 -2.69 14.45
CA ALA A 176 6.33 -1.96 14.44
C ALA A 176 7.32 -2.49 15.48
N SER A 177 8.57 -2.16 15.27
CA SER A 177 9.66 -2.40 16.22
C SER A 177 10.68 -1.26 16.17
N ASN A 178 11.63 -1.29 17.08
CA ASN A 178 12.88 -0.57 16.98
C ASN A 178 13.99 -1.45 17.60
N GLU A 179 15.21 -0.94 17.63
CA GLU A 179 16.38 -1.72 18.08
C GLU A 179 16.30 -2.13 19.54
N MET A 180 15.46 -1.45 20.34
CA MET A 180 15.33 -1.65 21.79
C MET A 180 14.02 -2.32 22.18
N THR A 181 13.15 -2.66 21.21
CA THR A 181 11.83 -3.25 21.51
C THR A 181 11.50 -4.41 20.60
N MET A 182 10.81 -5.41 21.17
CA MET A 182 10.25 -6.50 20.39
C MET A 182 9.12 -6.01 19.48
N PRO A 183 8.83 -6.72 18.36
CA PRO A 183 7.67 -6.44 17.53
C PRO A 183 6.41 -6.22 18.34
N SER A 184 5.73 -5.12 18.10
CA SER A 184 4.58 -4.70 18.89
C SER A 184 3.49 -4.11 18.00
N ILE A 185 2.24 -4.25 18.40
CA ILE A 185 1.14 -3.50 17.85
C ILE A 185 1.15 -2.13 18.54
N VAL A 186 1.30 -1.08 17.75
CA VAL A 186 1.40 0.30 18.25
C VAL A 186 0.34 1.20 17.61
N GLU A 187 -0.12 2.19 18.35
CA GLU A 187 -0.91 3.30 17.84
C GLU A 187 -0.02 4.54 17.72
N VAL A 188 -0.11 5.21 16.59
CA VAL A 188 0.52 6.51 16.37
C VAL A 188 -0.54 7.60 16.45
N LYS A 189 -0.34 8.55 17.34
CA LYS A 189 -1.25 9.68 17.53
C LYS A 189 -0.47 10.93 17.84
N ASN A 190 -0.67 12.00 17.06
CA ASN A 190 0.00 13.29 17.25
C ASN A 190 1.53 13.18 17.39
N GLY A 191 2.16 12.34 16.55
CA GLY A 191 3.61 12.11 16.59
C GLY A 191 4.11 11.28 17.78
N THR A 192 3.20 10.77 18.62
CA THR A 192 3.55 9.92 19.77
C THR A 192 3.12 8.48 19.51
N VAL A 193 3.96 7.53 19.90
CA VAL A 193 3.67 6.10 19.79
C VAL A 193 3.22 5.55 21.14
N GLN A 194 2.09 4.86 21.12
CA GLN A 194 1.57 4.10 22.25
C GLN A 194 1.60 2.60 21.91
N VAL A 195 2.29 1.80 22.73
CA VAL A 195 2.25 0.34 22.60
C VAL A 195 0.89 -0.18 23.08
N LEU A 196 0.15 -0.82 22.18
CA LEU A 196 -1.12 -1.48 22.50
C LEU A 196 -0.90 -2.92 22.94
N ARG A 197 0.03 -3.63 22.28
CA ARG A 197 0.37 -5.01 22.60
C ARG A 197 1.80 -5.33 22.15
N GLY A 198 2.65 -5.70 23.10
CA GLY A 198 3.98 -6.26 22.82
C GLY A 198 3.92 -7.77 22.54
N SER A 199 4.83 -8.29 21.75
CA SER A 199 4.97 -9.74 21.50
C SER A 199 5.68 -10.49 22.63
N GLY A 200 6.37 -9.76 23.51
CA GLY A 200 7.10 -10.31 24.66
C GLY A 200 7.76 -9.22 25.49
N GLU A 201 8.31 -9.60 26.62
CA GLU A 201 9.17 -8.74 27.42
C GLU A 201 10.60 -8.89 26.91
N PHE A 202 11.25 -7.77 26.65
CA PHE A 202 12.64 -7.68 26.25
C PHE A 202 13.32 -6.59 27.07
N GLU A 203 14.29 -6.96 27.85
CA GLU A 203 15.12 -6.04 28.62
C GLU A 203 16.50 -5.96 27.97
N PRO A 204 16.74 -4.93 27.12
CA PRO A 204 17.99 -4.79 26.37
C PRO A 204 19.19 -4.41 27.26
N GLU A 205 18.94 -3.98 28.49
CA GLU A 205 19.98 -3.58 29.43
C GLU A 205 20.94 -4.74 29.73
N GLY A 206 22.21 -4.51 29.41
CA GLY A 206 23.29 -5.51 29.62
C GLY A 206 23.45 -6.54 28.49
N LEU A 207 22.63 -6.54 27.44
CA LEU A 207 22.71 -7.49 26.33
C LEU A 207 23.61 -7.06 25.17
N GLY A 208 24.17 -5.85 25.18
CA GLY A 208 25.03 -5.36 24.10
C GLY A 208 24.29 -5.29 22.76
N VAL A 209 23.13 -4.65 22.74
CA VAL A 209 22.33 -4.46 21.51
C VAL A 209 23.14 -3.64 20.50
N SER A 210 23.24 -4.16 19.26
CA SER A 210 23.87 -3.45 18.14
C SER A 210 22.82 -2.70 17.36
N PHE A 211 23.19 -1.46 16.94
CA PHE A 211 22.38 -0.69 16.00
C PHE A 211 22.82 -1.03 14.57
N PRO A 212 21.88 -1.27 13.64
CA PRO A 212 22.21 -1.55 12.26
C PRO A 212 22.80 -0.28 11.59
N GLU A 213 23.83 -0.47 10.79
CA GLU A 213 24.42 0.58 9.96
C GLU A 213 24.19 0.23 8.48
N PRO A 214 23.73 1.16 7.64
CA PRO A 214 23.63 0.92 6.20
C PRO A 214 25.02 0.77 5.60
N VAL A 215 25.22 -0.31 4.84
CA VAL A 215 26.47 -0.58 4.12
C VAL A 215 26.12 -0.79 2.65
N SER A 216 26.82 -0.11 1.78
CA SER A 216 26.68 -0.29 0.33
C SER A 216 28.01 -0.69 -0.30
N TRP A 217 27.94 -1.48 -1.38
CA TRP A 217 29.13 -1.92 -2.12
C TRP A 217 28.85 -2.00 -3.63
N PRO A 218 29.87 -1.79 -4.47
CA PRO A 218 29.72 -1.95 -5.91
C PRO A 218 29.52 -3.43 -6.27
N THR A 219 28.58 -3.68 -7.16
CA THR A 219 28.31 -5.01 -7.71
C THR A 219 29.09 -5.23 -9.02
N SER A 220 29.20 -6.51 -9.47
CA SER A 220 29.99 -6.87 -10.65
C SER A 220 29.45 -6.30 -11.97
N ASP A 221 28.19 -5.89 -12.01
CA ASP A 221 27.53 -5.24 -13.15
C ASP A 221 27.63 -3.71 -13.12
N GLY A 222 28.31 -3.15 -12.11
CA GLY A 222 28.54 -1.71 -11.96
C GLY A 222 27.41 -0.98 -11.23
N ALA A 223 26.41 -1.69 -10.69
CA ALA A 223 25.42 -1.13 -9.79
C ALA A 223 25.95 -1.01 -8.34
N THR A 224 25.13 -0.50 -7.46
CA THR A 224 25.41 -0.45 -6.02
C THR A 224 24.33 -1.26 -5.29
N ALA A 225 24.75 -2.14 -4.43
CA ALA A 225 23.88 -2.91 -3.55
C ALA A 225 24.03 -2.43 -2.09
#